data_4b8e1538b40411245063bcb725c9eefe
#
_entry.id   4b8e1538b40411245063bcb725c9eefe
#
_cell.length_a   1.000
_cell.length_b   1.000
_cell.length_c   1.000
_cell.angle_alpha   90.00
_cell.angle_beta   90.00
_cell.angle_gamma   90.00
#
_symmetry.space_group_name_H-M   'P 1'
#
loop_
_entity.id
_entity.type
_entity.pdbx_description
1 polymer ?
#
loop_
_entity_poly.entity_id
_entity_poly.type
_entity_poly.pdbx_seq_one_letter_code
_entity_poly.pdbx_strand_id
1 'polypeptide(L)'
;TLKNLWMARQKGDIPAFERVIIETTGLADPAPVLDNLLHDNWIRARFRLDGVVTTVDALFGMGQLDEHFEAVKQVAVADKLLLTKTDLAPADAVTALRERLAMLNPAADILPVTNGELDPAVIQNLGLWNAETKTLEVALWLKQQRYQPARTSAPGGKPQPTSHDTRIQAFSVVLDAPLDRYGLQSALSMLTSFRAENLLRF
;
A
#
# COMPACT_ATOMS: atom_id res chain seq x y z
N THR A 1 5.87 16.50 1.04
CA THR A 1 6.83 15.67 0.28
C THR A 1 8.05 15.33 1.14
N LEU A 2 8.83 14.29 0.79
CA LEU A 2 10.07 13.92 1.48
C LEU A 2 11.08 15.08 1.54
N LYS A 3 11.12 15.91 0.50
CA LYS A 3 11.97 17.12 0.47
C LYS A 3 11.60 18.10 1.57
N ASN A 4 10.31 18.39 1.72
CA ASN A 4 9.83 19.32 2.75
C ASN A 4 10.11 18.77 4.16
N LEU A 5 9.87 17.48 4.36
CA LEU A 5 10.14 16.81 5.64
C LEU A 5 11.63 16.89 6.01
N TRP A 6 12.51 16.61 5.05
CA TRP A 6 13.95 16.75 5.26
C TRP A 6 14.37 18.18 5.59
N MET A 7 13.85 19.16 4.85
CA MET A 7 14.17 20.56 5.06
C MET A 7 13.69 21.06 6.43
N ALA A 8 12.49 20.68 6.85
CA ALA A 8 11.96 21.02 8.17
C ALA A 8 12.82 20.42 9.30
N ARG A 9 13.25 19.16 9.14
CA ARG A 9 14.20 18.51 10.07
C ARG A 9 15.53 19.27 10.15
N GLN A 10 16.10 19.68 9.01
CA GLN A 10 17.38 20.41 8.99
C GLN A 10 17.29 21.78 9.62
N LYS A 11 16.14 22.44 9.52
CA LYS A 11 15.88 23.73 10.15
C LYS A 11 15.57 23.65 11.65
N GLY A 12 15.29 22.44 12.16
CA GLY A 12 14.82 22.23 13.52
C GLY A 12 13.34 22.57 13.73
N ASP A 13 12.56 22.74 12.63
CA ASP A 13 11.12 23.02 12.68
C ASP A 13 10.31 21.82 13.19
N ILE A 14 10.91 20.61 13.09
CA ILE A 14 10.34 19.36 13.58
C ILE A 14 11.42 18.55 14.33
N PRO A 15 11.04 17.62 15.23
CA PRO A 15 11.99 16.72 15.89
C PRO A 15 12.83 15.92 14.88
N ALA A 16 14.06 15.59 15.28
CA ALA A 16 14.90 14.70 14.50
C ALA A 16 14.25 13.31 14.38
N PHE A 17 14.30 12.75 13.19
CA PHE A 17 13.83 11.40 12.91
C PHE A 17 14.92 10.61 12.18
N GLU A 18 14.93 9.31 12.36
CA GLU A 18 15.86 8.39 11.69
C GLU A 18 15.15 7.55 10.61
N ARG A 19 13.82 7.46 10.68
CA ARG A 19 13.00 6.62 9.81
C ARG A 19 11.76 7.37 9.32
N VAL A 20 11.38 7.10 8.09
CA VAL A 20 10.13 7.56 7.47
C VAL A 20 9.36 6.33 7.02
N ILE A 21 8.09 6.27 7.37
CA ILE A 21 7.16 5.25 6.91
C ILE A 21 6.22 5.92 5.91
N ILE A 22 6.09 5.31 4.73
CA ILE A 22 5.18 5.77 3.68
C ILE A 22 4.06 4.74 3.59
N GLU A 23 2.85 5.14 3.97
CA GLU A 23 1.65 4.35 3.75
C GLU A 23 1.01 4.74 2.43
N THR A 24 0.74 3.76 1.59
CA THR A 24 -0.01 3.94 0.35
C THR A 24 -1.47 3.52 0.52
N THR A 25 -2.34 3.95 -0.39
CA THR A 25 -3.71 3.43 -0.43
C THR A 25 -3.73 1.97 -0.86
N GLY A 26 -4.76 1.21 -0.46
CA GLY A 26 -4.87 -0.23 -0.73
C GLY A 26 -4.80 -0.63 -2.20
N LEU A 27 -5.13 0.28 -3.13
CA LEU A 27 -5.06 0.04 -4.57
C LEU A 27 -3.98 0.88 -5.27
N ALA A 28 -3.01 1.40 -4.54
CA ALA A 28 -1.90 2.08 -5.17
C ALA A 28 -1.00 1.10 -5.93
N ASP A 29 -0.69 1.42 -7.17
CA ASP A 29 0.40 0.74 -7.87
C ASP A 29 1.72 1.08 -7.15
N PRO A 30 2.46 0.10 -6.62
CA PRO A 30 3.70 0.35 -5.91
C PRO A 30 4.84 0.79 -6.83
N ALA A 31 4.77 0.50 -8.13
CA ALA A 31 5.89 0.73 -9.05
C ALA A 31 6.29 2.21 -9.18
N PRO A 32 5.36 3.19 -9.32
CA PRO A 32 5.73 4.60 -9.37
C PRO A 32 6.38 5.11 -8.09
N VAL A 33 5.93 4.62 -6.92
CA VAL A 33 6.50 5.02 -5.62
C VAL A 33 7.91 4.49 -5.49
N LEU A 34 8.12 3.19 -5.79
CA LEU A 34 9.42 2.55 -5.75
C LEU A 34 10.39 3.18 -6.76
N ASP A 35 9.93 3.47 -7.97
CA ASP A 35 10.79 4.11 -8.99
C ASP A 35 11.29 5.48 -8.51
N ASN A 36 10.42 6.31 -7.92
CA ASN A 36 10.82 7.58 -7.34
C ASN A 36 11.83 7.42 -6.19
N LEU A 37 11.60 6.47 -5.28
CA LEU A 37 12.50 6.25 -4.14
C LEU A 37 13.88 5.73 -4.59
N LEU A 38 13.91 4.90 -5.62
CA LEU A 38 15.13 4.24 -6.12
C LEU A 38 15.92 5.09 -7.11
N HIS A 39 15.32 6.06 -7.79
CA HIS A 39 15.95 6.76 -8.92
C HIS A 39 16.02 8.28 -8.80
N ASP A 40 15.23 8.92 -7.91
CA ASP A 40 15.42 10.36 -7.66
C ASP A 40 16.75 10.59 -6.92
N ASN A 41 17.68 11.28 -7.58
CA ASN A 41 19.04 11.52 -7.06
C ASN A 41 19.03 12.29 -5.74
N TRP A 42 18.07 13.20 -5.54
CA TRP A 42 17.97 13.95 -4.30
C TRP A 42 17.53 13.05 -3.15
N ILE A 43 16.56 12.16 -3.39
CA ILE A 43 16.05 11.20 -2.41
C ILE A 43 17.15 10.21 -2.04
N ARG A 44 17.77 9.57 -3.02
CA ARG A 44 18.84 8.56 -2.83
C ARG A 44 20.04 9.07 -2.03
N ALA A 45 20.36 10.36 -2.16
CA ALA A 45 21.46 10.96 -1.40
C ALA A 45 21.15 11.12 0.10
N ARG A 46 19.87 10.99 0.51
CA ARG A 46 19.40 11.31 1.87
C ARG A 46 18.60 10.21 2.54
N PHE A 47 17.98 9.34 1.76
CA PHE A 47 17.14 8.24 2.23
C PHE A 47 17.55 6.94 1.55
N ARG A 48 17.38 5.85 2.28
CA ARG A 48 17.51 4.49 1.75
C ARG A 48 16.20 3.76 1.96
N LEU A 49 15.75 3.03 0.95
CA LEU A 49 14.62 2.13 1.10
C LEU A 49 15.07 0.91 1.92
N ASP A 50 14.57 0.80 3.13
CA ASP A 50 14.87 -0.31 4.05
C ASP A 50 14.12 -1.58 3.64
N GLY A 51 12.87 -1.45 3.24
CA GLY A 51 12.07 -2.56 2.77
C GLY A 51 10.64 -2.14 2.46
N VAL A 52 9.90 -3.08 1.90
CA VAL A 52 8.47 -2.99 1.57
C VAL A 52 7.71 -4.00 2.39
N VAL A 53 6.71 -3.52 3.13
CA VAL A 53 5.81 -4.34 3.93
C VAL A 53 4.42 -4.24 3.32
N THR A 54 3.80 -5.38 3.00
CA THR A 54 2.43 -5.42 2.47
C THR A 54 1.52 -6.13 3.47
N THR A 55 0.41 -5.48 3.81
CA THR A 55 -0.65 -6.09 4.61
C THR A 55 -1.65 -6.81 3.71
N VAL A 56 -2.03 -8.02 4.08
CA VAL A 56 -3.02 -8.82 3.37
C VAL A 56 -4.11 -9.24 4.35
N ASP A 57 -5.35 -8.93 4.03
CA ASP A 57 -6.53 -9.30 4.83
C ASP A 57 -6.86 -10.78 4.61
N ALA A 58 -6.92 -11.59 5.67
CA ALA A 58 -7.20 -13.01 5.54
C ALA A 58 -8.64 -13.32 5.10
N LEU A 59 -9.60 -12.39 5.35
CA LEU A 59 -10.99 -12.56 4.91
C LEU A 59 -11.19 -12.26 3.42
N PHE A 60 -10.58 -11.18 2.94
CA PHE A 60 -10.85 -10.66 1.60
C PHE A 60 -9.66 -10.79 0.64
N GLY A 61 -8.48 -11.11 1.13
CA GLY A 61 -7.24 -11.10 0.36
C GLY A 61 -7.26 -12.00 -0.86
N MET A 62 -7.90 -13.17 -0.80
CA MET A 62 -8.01 -14.07 -1.96
C MET A 62 -8.78 -13.38 -3.10
N GLY A 63 -9.96 -12.82 -2.82
CA GLY A 63 -10.75 -12.09 -3.82
C GLY A 63 -10.03 -10.84 -4.33
N GLN A 64 -9.34 -10.10 -3.45
CA GLN A 64 -8.55 -8.93 -3.85
C GLN A 64 -7.42 -9.29 -4.81
N LEU A 65 -6.74 -10.42 -4.62
CA LEU A 65 -5.70 -10.92 -5.51
C LEU A 65 -6.25 -11.36 -6.88
N ASP A 66 -7.49 -11.85 -6.92
CA ASP A 66 -8.12 -12.27 -8.17
C ASP A 66 -8.70 -11.08 -8.95
N GLU A 67 -9.16 -10.04 -8.28
CA GLU A 67 -9.84 -8.91 -8.89
C GLU A 67 -8.93 -7.70 -9.18
N HIS A 68 -7.83 -7.53 -8.41
CA HIS A 68 -7.00 -6.33 -8.46
C HIS A 68 -5.53 -6.67 -8.76
N PHE A 69 -5.08 -6.28 -9.93
CA PHE A 69 -3.69 -6.49 -10.33
C PHE A 69 -2.70 -5.70 -9.45
N GLU A 70 -3.12 -4.57 -8.91
CA GLU A 70 -2.35 -3.77 -7.95
C GLU A 70 -2.06 -4.56 -6.66
N ALA A 71 -3.02 -5.35 -6.16
CA ALA A 71 -2.82 -6.21 -5.01
C ALA A 71 -1.74 -7.28 -5.29
N VAL A 72 -1.77 -7.88 -6.47
CA VAL A 72 -0.73 -8.83 -6.92
C VAL A 72 0.64 -8.15 -6.96
N LYS A 73 0.73 -6.94 -7.52
CA LYS A 73 1.98 -6.17 -7.55
C LYS A 73 2.49 -5.83 -6.15
N GLN A 74 1.61 -5.40 -5.24
CA GLN A 74 1.96 -5.08 -3.87
C GLN A 74 2.53 -6.30 -3.13
N VAL A 75 1.94 -7.48 -3.32
CA VAL A 75 2.46 -8.73 -2.77
C VAL A 75 3.82 -9.08 -3.37
N ALA A 76 3.96 -8.97 -4.69
CA ALA A 76 5.18 -9.36 -5.40
C ALA A 76 6.40 -8.49 -5.05
N VAL A 77 6.23 -7.21 -4.73
CA VAL A 77 7.34 -6.30 -4.35
C VAL A 77 7.71 -6.36 -2.87
N ALA A 78 6.88 -6.97 -2.03
CA ALA A 78 7.07 -7.00 -0.58
C ALA A 78 8.34 -7.77 -0.16
N ASP A 79 8.96 -7.31 0.92
CA ASP A 79 9.98 -8.07 1.67
C ASP A 79 9.32 -8.84 2.82
N LYS A 80 8.21 -8.30 3.34
CA LYS A 80 7.37 -8.99 4.33
C LYS A 80 5.89 -8.84 4.00
N LEU A 81 5.15 -9.92 4.24
CA LEU A 81 3.70 -9.97 4.12
C LEU A 81 3.10 -10.14 5.52
N LEU A 82 2.29 -9.18 5.93
CA LEU A 82 1.57 -9.23 7.20
C LEU A 82 0.14 -9.72 6.93
N LEU A 83 -0.13 -10.97 7.31
CA LEU A 83 -1.45 -11.57 7.15
C LEU A 83 -2.32 -11.19 8.35
N THR A 84 -3.24 -10.27 8.14
CA THR A 84 -4.11 -9.70 9.17
C THR A 84 -5.44 -10.43 9.27
N LYS A 85 -6.14 -10.29 10.37
CA LYS A 85 -7.49 -10.84 10.62
C LYS A 85 -7.57 -12.37 10.48
N THR A 86 -6.48 -13.07 10.79
CA THR A 86 -6.44 -14.53 10.74
C THR A 86 -7.35 -15.18 11.78
N ASP A 87 -7.69 -14.46 12.83
CA ASP A 87 -8.64 -14.83 13.87
C ASP A 87 -10.10 -14.78 13.40
N LEU A 88 -10.40 -14.06 12.34
CA LEU A 88 -11.75 -13.90 11.78
C LEU A 88 -12.01 -14.79 10.57
N ALA A 89 -10.98 -15.34 9.95
CA ALA A 89 -11.07 -16.15 8.74
C ALA A 89 -11.06 -17.65 9.08
N PRO A 90 -11.76 -18.51 8.29
CA PRO A 90 -11.64 -19.97 8.41
C PRO A 90 -10.19 -20.44 8.20
N ALA A 91 -9.77 -21.46 8.96
CA ALA A 91 -8.38 -21.92 8.94
C ALA A 91 -7.93 -22.46 7.56
N ASP A 92 -8.83 -23.11 6.83
CA ASP A 92 -8.59 -23.59 5.47
C ASP A 92 -8.43 -22.44 4.48
N ALA A 93 -9.22 -21.36 4.61
CA ALA A 93 -9.07 -20.16 3.80
C ALA A 93 -7.73 -19.44 4.08
N VAL A 94 -7.32 -19.35 5.35
CA VAL A 94 -6.02 -18.80 5.74
C VAL A 94 -4.89 -19.64 5.11
N THR A 95 -4.99 -20.96 5.14
CA THR A 95 -4.01 -21.85 4.55
C THR A 95 -3.90 -21.67 3.04
N ALA A 96 -5.02 -21.68 2.33
CA ALA A 96 -5.06 -21.48 0.88
C ALA A 96 -4.49 -20.11 0.47
N LEU A 97 -4.81 -19.04 1.24
CA LEU A 97 -4.27 -17.72 0.98
C LEU A 97 -2.74 -17.69 1.20
N ARG A 98 -2.23 -18.31 2.27
CA ARG A 98 -0.78 -18.39 2.51
C ARG A 98 -0.05 -19.10 1.37
N GLU A 99 -0.61 -20.19 0.85
CA GLU A 99 -0.05 -20.90 -0.31
C GLU A 99 -0.04 -20.03 -1.55
N ARG A 100 -1.13 -19.28 -1.81
CA ARG A 100 -1.20 -18.33 -2.93
C ARG A 100 -0.16 -17.21 -2.81
N LEU A 101 0.00 -16.65 -1.62
CA LEU A 101 1.00 -15.61 -1.34
C LEU A 101 2.43 -16.13 -1.53
N ALA A 102 2.73 -17.34 -1.06
CA ALA A 102 4.03 -17.98 -1.23
C ALA A 102 4.35 -18.28 -2.72
N MET A 103 3.34 -18.59 -3.54
CA MET A 103 3.53 -18.73 -4.99
C MET A 103 3.81 -17.38 -5.66
N LEU A 104 3.12 -16.30 -5.24
CA LEU A 104 3.31 -14.96 -5.81
C LEU A 104 4.65 -14.33 -5.40
N ASN A 105 5.06 -14.54 -4.17
CA ASN A 105 6.32 -14.02 -3.65
C ASN A 105 6.99 -15.01 -2.69
N PRO A 106 7.76 -15.96 -3.23
CA PRO A 106 8.42 -17.00 -2.41
C PRO A 106 9.55 -16.46 -1.53
N ALA A 107 10.00 -15.22 -1.76
CA ALA A 107 11.09 -14.61 -1.00
C ALA A 107 10.61 -13.82 0.23
N ALA A 108 9.32 -13.51 0.32
CA ALA A 108 8.77 -12.73 1.43
C ALA A 108 8.36 -13.64 2.60
N ASP A 109 8.75 -13.26 3.82
CA ASP A 109 8.23 -13.90 5.02
C ASP A 109 6.75 -13.53 5.22
N ILE A 110 5.91 -14.53 5.51
CA ILE A 110 4.48 -14.33 5.78
C ILE A 110 4.23 -14.46 7.29
N LEU A 111 3.89 -13.36 7.94
CA LEU A 111 3.68 -13.27 9.38
C LEU A 111 2.20 -13.03 9.69
N PRO A 112 1.58 -13.82 10.57
CA PRO A 112 0.23 -13.55 11.05
C PRO A 112 0.26 -12.37 12.03
N VAL A 113 -0.73 -11.49 11.92
CA VAL A 113 -0.91 -10.33 12.80
C VAL A 113 -2.37 -10.27 13.23
N THR A 114 -2.61 -10.30 14.53
CA THR A 114 -3.94 -10.19 15.12
C THR A 114 -4.03 -8.89 15.91
N ASN A 115 -5.10 -8.14 15.72
CA ASN A 115 -5.37 -6.85 16.40
C ASN A 115 -4.23 -5.81 16.29
N GLY A 116 -3.39 -5.91 15.27
CA GLY A 116 -2.23 -5.02 15.11
C GLY A 116 -1.06 -5.31 16.06
N GLU A 117 -1.11 -6.41 16.81
CA GLU A 117 -0.04 -6.81 17.72
C GLU A 117 1.12 -7.42 16.92
N LEU A 118 2.17 -6.64 16.77
CA LEU A 118 3.40 -7.02 16.10
C LEU A 118 4.56 -6.29 16.76
N ASP A 119 5.65 -7.00 17.03
CA ASP A 119 6.89 -6.34 17.42
C ASP A 119 7.40 -5.45 16.27
N PRO A 120 7.50 -4.12 16.46
CA PRO A 120 7.97 -3.21 15.42
C PRO A 120 9.36 -3.57 14.86
N ALA A 121 10.19 -4.27 15.60
CA ALA A 121 11.51 -4.72 15.14
C ALA A 121 11.41 -5.67 13.94
N VAL A 122 10.30 -6.40 13.80
CA VAL A 122 10.09 -7.38 12.73
C VAL A 122 9.94 -6.72 11.35
N ILE A 123 9.49 -5.46 11.31
CA ILE A 123 9.29 -4.68 10.08
C ILE A 123 10.36 -3.60 9.87
N GLN A 124 11.46 -3.70 10.61
CA GLN A 124 12.58 -2.79 10.54
C GLN A 124 13.85 -3.54 10.16
N ASN A 125 14.78 -2.81 9.54
CA ASN A 125 16.09 -3.36 9.15
C ASN A 125 15.94 -4.62 8.27
N LEU A 126 15.00 -4.56 7.31
CA LEU A 126 14.72 -5.67 6.38
C LEU A 126 15.85 -5.87 5.37
N GLY A 127 16.85 -5.01 5.38
CA GLY A 127 17.93 -4.95 4.42
C GLY A 127 17.68 -3.87 3.37
N LEU A 128 18.61 -3.69 2.45
CA LEU A 128 18.38 -2.79 1.33
C LEU A 128 17.45 -3.45 0.33
N TRP A 129 16.31 -2.80 0.08
CA TRP A 129 15.40 -3.27 -0.95
C TRP A 129 16.11 -3.34 -2.31
N ASN A 130 16.06 -4.48 -2.96
CA ASN A 130 16.72 -4.71 -4.25
C ASN A 130 15.75 -5.37 -5.24
N ALA A 131 15.50 -4.70 -6.36
CA ALA A 131 14.67 -5.23 -7.44
C ALA A 131 15.23 -6.54 -8.06
N GLU A 132 16.55 -6.75 -8.01
CA GLU A 132 17.20 -7.93 -8.58
C GLU A 132 16.90 -9.23 -7.78
N THR A 133 16.54 -9.09 -6.50
CA THR A 133 16.14 -10.23 -5.66
C THR A 133 14.67 -10.58 -5.82
N LYS A 134 13.89 -9.79 -6.55
CA LYS A 134 12.47 -10.00 -6.82
C LYS A 134 12.28 -10.81 -8.12
N THR A 135 11.04 -11.19 -8.40
CA THR A 135 10.71 -11.91 -9.63
C THR A 135 11.01 -11.09 -10.89
N LEU A 136 11.20 -11.77 -12.01
CA LEU A 136 11.41 -11.11 -13.32
C LEU A 136 10.26 -10.14 -13.65
N GLU A 137 9.04 -10.46 -13.26
CA GLU A 137 7.87 -9.60 -13.46
C GLU A 137 8.00 -8.26 -12.74
N VAL A 138 8.45 -8.26 -11.49
CA VAL A 138 8.71 -7.03 -10.73
C VAL A 138 9.75 -6.16 -11.45
N ALA A 139 10.83 -6.77 -11.92
CA ALA A 139 11.86 -6.05 -12.66
C ALA A 139 11.31 -5.44 -13.99
N LEU A 140 10.41 -6.15 -14.67
CA LEU A 140 9.75 -5.66 -15.88
C LEU A 140 8.79 -4.50 -15.58
N TRP A 141 7.98 -4.58 -14.53
CA TRP A 141 7.06 -3.50 -14.14
C TRP A 141 7.82 -2.21 -13.80
N LEU A 142 8.92 -2.31 -13.05
CA LEU A 142 9.77 -1.16 -12.74
C LEU A 142 10.42 -0.57 -14.00
N LYS A 143 10.84 -1.42 -14.96
CA LYS A 143 11.35 -0.95 -16.26
C LYS A 143 10.28 -0.23 -17.07
N GLN A 144 9.08 -0.78 -17.16
CA GLN A 144 7.96 -0.16 -17.87
C GLN A 144 7.63 1.24 -17.31
N GLN A 145 7.69 1.40 -16.00
CA GLN A 145 7.45 2.68 -15.36
C GLN A 145 8.46 3.75 -15.79
N ARG A 146 9.74 3.40 -15.99
CA ARG A 146 10.78 4.33 -16.47
C ARG A 146 10.59 4.80 -17.91
N TYR A 147 9.96 3.98 -18.74
CA TYR A 147 9.69 4.31 -20.16
C TYR A 147 8.36 5.07 -20.36
N GLN A 148 7.54 5.22 -19.32
CA GLN A 148 6.39 6.11 -19.42
C GLN A 148 6.90 7.57 -19.41
N PRO A 149 6.61 8.38 -20.46
CA PRO A 149 7.03 9.76 -20.47
C PRO A 149 6.43 10.47 -19.25
N ALA A 150 7.27 11.22 -18.54
CA ALA A 150 6.81 12.07 -17.44
C ALA A 150 5.64 12.91 -17.99
N ARG A 151 4.44 12.67 -17.49
CA ARG A 151 3.28 13.45 -17.87
C ARG A 151 3.49 14.84 -17.33
N THR A 152 3.98 15.72 -18.17
CA THR A 152 4.08 17.15 -17.87
C THR A 152 2.67 17.65 -17.63
N SER A 153 2.38 18.01 -16.39
CA SER A 153 1.19 18.74 -16.04
C SER A 153 1.29 20.09 -16.75
N ALA A 154 0.54 20.30 -17.81
CA ALA A 154 0.40 21.61 -18.40
C ALA A 154 -0.16 22.55 -17.33
N PRO A 155 0.33 23.79 -17.20
CA PRO A 155 -0.24 24.74 -16.25
C PRO A 155 -1.73 24.96 -16.57
N GLY A 156 -2.61 24.59 -15.64
CA GLY A 156 -4.07 24.73 -15.80
C GLY A 156 -4.84 23.45 -16.16
N GLY A 157 -4.19 22.31 -16.35
CA GLY A 157 -4.86 21.04 -16.56
C GLY A 157 -5.45 20.49 -15.25
N LYS A 158 -6.73 20.08 -15.27
CA LYS A 158 -7.32 19.29 -14.18
C LYS A 158 -6.43 18.07 -13.95
N PRO A 159 -6.20 17.64 -12.69
CA PRO A 159 -5.47 16.41 -12.40
C PRO A 159 -6.12 15.26 -13.19
N GLN A 160 -5.39 14.68 -14.13
CA GLN A 160 -5.87 13.45 -14.75
C GLN A 160 -5.68 12.33 -13.72
N PRO A 161 -6.66 11.43 -13.56
CA PRO A 161 -6.52 10.30 -12.65
C PRO A 161 -5.26 9.53 -13.07
N THR A 162 -4.36 9.31 -12.13
CA THR A 162 -3.34 8.27 -12.21
C THR A 162 -4.04 6.97 -12.61
N SER A 163 -3.36 6.05 -13.26
CA SER A 163 -3.89 4.77 -13.77
C SER A 163 -4.47 3.89 -12.66
N HIS A 164 -5.41 4.44 -11.90
CA HIS A 164 -6.28 3.70 -11.01
C HIS A 164 -7.28 2.95 -11.89
N ASP A 165 -7.59 1.75 -11.51
CA ASP A 165 -8.65 0.98 -12.14
C ASP A 165 -9.89 1.87 -12.27
N THR A 166 -10.36 2.07 -13.51
CA THR A 166 -11.54 2.91 -13.79
C THR A 166 -12.83 2.40 -13.12
N ARG A 167 -12.78 1.19 -12.55
CA ARG A 167 -13.86 0.59 -11.74
C ARG A 167 -13.94 1.17 -10.33
N ILE A 168 -12.91 1.93 -9.87
CA ILE A 168 -12.89 2.50 -8.53
C ILE A 168 -13.30 3.96 -8.61
N GLN A 169 -14.33 4.31 -7.86
CA GLN A 169 -14.83 5.66 -7.75
C GLN A 169 -14.75 6.12 -6.29
N ALA A 170 -14.17 7.30 -6.09
CA ALA A 170 -14.24 7.99 -4.82
C ALA A 170 -15.37 9.02 -4.89
N PHE A 171 -16.18 9.08 -3.86
CA PHE A 171 -17.18 10.12 -3.68
C PHE A 171 -17.14 10.65 -2.25
N SER A 172 -17.54 11.88 -2.08
CA SER A 172 -17.74 12.49 -0.77
C SER A 172 -19.15 13.04 -0.67
N VAL A 173 -19.72 12.91 0.49
CA VAL A 173 -21.02 13.50 0.81
C VAL A 173 -20.81 14.57 1.88
N VAL A 174 -21.17 15.80 1.55
CA VAL A 174 -21.16 16.93 2.48
C VAL A 174 -22.60 17.13 2.93
N LEU A 175 -22.81 17.18 4.23
CA LEU A 175 -24.13 17.39 4.82
C LEU A 175 -24.18 18.79 5.44
N ASP A 176 -25.23 19.53 5.15
CA ASP A 176 -25.40 20.89 5.65
C ASP A 176 -25.82 20.94 7.15
N ALA A 177 -26.19 19.81 7.71
CA ALA A 177 -26.56 19.67 9.12
C ALA A 177 -25.71 18.58 9.81
N PRO A 178 -25.42 18.74 11.12
CA PRO A 178 -24.75 17.71 11.88
C PRO A 178 -25.57 16.42 11.91
N LEU A 179 -24.92 15.29 11.64
CA LEU A 179 -25.52 13.97 11.84
C LEU A 179 -25.51 13.61 13.32
N ASP A 180 -26.61 13.04 13.80
CA ASP A 180 -26.58 12.39 15.09
C ASP A 180 -25.75 11.09 15.02
N ARG A 181 -25.22 10.69 16.17
CA ARG A 181 -24.32 9.53 16.27
C ARG A 181 -24.98 8.22 15.81
N TYR A 182 -26.25 8.04 16.09
CA TYR A 182 -26.99 6.81 15.75
C TYR A 182 -27.28 6.76 14.25
N GLY A 183 -27.65 7.87 13.64
CA GLY A 183 -27.84 7.98 12.19
C GLY A 183 -26.57 7.67 11.41
N LEU A 184 -25.44 8.23 11.84
CA LEU A 184 -24.13 7.94 11.22
C LEU A 184 -23.75 6.46 11.36
N GLN A 185 -23.88 5.90 12.57
CA GLN A 185 -23.57 4.50 12.84
C GLN A 185 -24.45 3.55 12.03
N SER A 186 -25.73 3.84 11.91
CA SER A 186 -26.68 3.05 11.10
C SER A 186 -26.32 3.11 9.61
N ALA A 187 -26.03 4.29 9.09
CA ALA A 187 -25.62 4.46 7.69
C ALA A 187 -24.32 3.70 7.36
N LEU A 188 -23.32 3.80 8.22
CA LEU A 188 -22.05 3.06 8.06
C LEU A 188 -22.27 1.55 8.16
N SER A 189 -23.07 1.09 9.11
CA SER A 189 -23.39 -0.34 9.25
C SER A 189 -24.15 -0.87 8.02
N MET A 190 -25.03 -0.07 7.45
CA MET A 190 -25.75 -0.43 6.23
C MET A 190 -24.80 -0.54 5.03
N LEU A 191 -23.90 0.43 4.85
CA LEU A 191 -22.90 0.40 3.77
C LEU A 191 -22.00 -0.82 3.89
N THR A 192 -21.49 -1.12 5.09
CA THR A 192 -20.62 -2.27 5.33
C THR A 192 -21.33 -3.61 5.16
N SER A 193 -22.62 -3.68 5.46
CA SER A 193 -23.40 -4.93 5.35
C SER A 193 -23.71 -5.31 3.90
N PHE A 194 -23.82 -4.34 2.99
CA PHE A 194 -24.21 -4.62 1.60
C PHE A 194 -23.05 -4.95 0.67
N ARG A 195 -21.88 -4.36 0.87
CA ARG A 195 -20.74 -4.51 -0.05
C ARG A 195 -19.41 -4.27 0.64
N ALA A 196 -19.16 -4.89 1.80
CA ALA A 196 -17.91 -4.70 2.55
C ALA A 196 -16.66 -5.03 1.72
N GLU A 197 -16.75 -6.03 0.83
CA GLU A 197 -15.67 -6.44 -0.08
C GLU A 197 -15.31 -5.38 -1.12
N ASN A 198 -16.22 -4.45 -1.42
CA ASN A 198 -16.02 -3.38 -2.40
C ASN A 198 -15.68 -2.03 -1.75
N LEU A 199 -15.68 -1.94 -0.41
CA LEU A 199 -15.33 -0.74 0.32
C LEU A 199 -13.83 -0.76 0.66
N LEU A 200 -13.08 0.15 0.05
CA LEU A 200 -11.64 0.23 0.23
C LEU A 200 -11.26 1.12 1.42
N ARG A 201 -12.02 2.19 1.62
CA ARG A 201 -11.83 3.15 2.72
C ARG A 201 -13.08 4.01 2.91
N PHE A 202 -13.44 4.33 4.14
CA PHE A 202 -14.42 5.37 4.52
C PHE A 202 -13.98 6.12 5.79
#